data_2766f9d33ae6877f2eb62119a7c44c25
#
_entry.id   2766f9d33ae6877f2eb62119a7c44c25
#
_cell.length_a   1.000
_cell.length_b   1.000
_cell.length_c   1.000
_cell.angle_alpha   90.00
_cell.angle_beta   90.00
_cell.angle_gamma   90.00
#
_symmetry.space_group_name_H-M   'P 1'
#
loop_
_entity.id
_entity.type
_entity.pdbx_description
1 polymer ?
#
loop_
_entity_poly.entity_id
_entity_poly.type
_entity_poly.pdbx_seq_one_letter_code
_entity_poly.pdbx_strand_id
1 'polypeptide(L)'
;MKIFFLIYFVLTIPVFGQVFNGMTLFSPAQGGGGGGNFYSYLVDNEMNEINTWTHPRGPASMPYLLPDSTLVYPYRVPTPSMNAGGTGGGISKYSWDGDLLWDHVISNSNYQHHHDVEPLPNGNILVIAWEMKTAEEAYAVGRQSIDNSLNVMWAEAIFEIEPVGSDDVNIVWEWHIWDHLIQDVDPDLPNYGVISDHPELQDINYGSAGSNGGPGGANGDWKHLNAIAYNEELDQIAISSRHHDEIYIIDHSTTTEEAAGHVGGNAGKGGDYLYRWGNPQAYGRGNTSDHLLDDQHGVNWIPEGYPGEGNLILFNNNYTNNSAVFEIVTPLNDDGTYAISEGQPYGPGEPLWLHTGNFHTQMQGGAFRLPNGNTIVTDCDDATIFEVTHDHEEVWSYDHGAGQVFIARAQKYELNYLG
;
A
#
# COMPACT_ATOMS: atom_id res chain seq x y z
N MET A 1 -31.67 -56.11 -21.82
CA MET A 1 -32.08 -54.74 -21.60
C MET A 1 -30.79 -53.96 -21.25
N LYS A 2 -30.22 -53.23 -22.22
CA LYS A 2 -29.00 -52.44 -22.04
C LYS A 2 -29.42 -51.02 -21.63
N ILE A 3 -29.10 -50.63 -20.40
CA ILE A 3 -29.33 -49.28 -19.88
C ILE A 3 -28.17 -48.40 -20.37
N PHE A 4 -28.44 -47.44 -21.23
CA PHE A 4 -27.49 -46.39 -21.59
C PHE A 4 -27.60 -45.26 -20.55
N PHE A 5 -26.54 -45.02 -19.79
CA PHE A 5 -26.39 -43.80 -19.00
C PHE A 5 -25.91 -42.67 -19.93
N LEU A 6 -26.76 -41.66 -20.12
CA LEU A 6 -26.41 -40.43 -20.79
C LEU A 6 -25.74 -39.54 -19.73
N ILE A 7 -24.42 -39.40 -19.81
CA ILE A 7 -23.66 -38.43 -18.97
C ILE A 7 -23.79 -37.08 -19.68
N TYR A 8 -24.57 -36.17 -19.08
CA TYR A 8 -24.56 -34.76 -19.48
C TYR A 8 -23.27 -34.10 -18.92
N PHE A 9 -22.32 -33.81 -19.78
CA PHE A 9 -21.29 -32.83 -19.49
C PHE A 9 -21.93 -31.45 -19.57
N VAL A 10 -22.15 -30.80 -18.43
CA VAL A 10 -22.40 -29.36 -18.39
C VAL A 10 -21.04 -28.70 -18.64
N LEU A 11 -20.80 -28.30 -19.89
CA LEU A 11 -19.73 -27.36 -20.19
C LEU A 11 -20.16 -26.00 -19.57
N THR A 12 -19.63 -25.69 -18.40
CA THR A 12 -19.58 -24.32 -17.94
C THR A 12 -18.55 -23.62 -18.84
N ILE A 13 -19.03 -22.89 -19.84
CA ILE A 13 -18.19 -21.93 -20.57
C ILE A 13 -17.95 -20.81 -19.58
N PRO A 14 -16.71 -20.54 -19.13
CA PRO A 14 -16.44 -19.33 -18.38
C PRO A 14 -16.81 -18.16 -19.31
N VAL A 15 -17.74 -17.32 -18.87
CA VAL A 15 -18.06 -16.07 -19.57
C VAL A 15 -16.96 -15.10 -19.20
N PHE A 16 -15.80 -15.20 -19.85
CA PHE A 16 -14.77 -14.19 -19.82
C PHE A 16 -15.23 -13.03 -20.70
N GLY A 17 -15.09 -11.79 -20.22
CA GLY A 17 -15.37 -10.60 -20.99
C GLY A 17 -16.58 -9.76 -20.55
N GLN A 18 -17.17 -10.03 -19.38
CA GLN A 18 -18.20 -9.15 -18.83
C GLN A 18 -17.63 -8.28 -17.70
N VAL A 19 -18.05 -7.00 -17.69
CA VAL A 19 -17.80 -6.10 -16.57
C VAL A 19 -18.33 -6.72 -15.27
N PHE A 20 -17.57 -6.60 -14.19
CA PHE A 20 -18.04 -7.01 -12.88
C PHE A 20 -19.20 -6.12 -12.42
N ASN A 21 -20.31 -6.73 -12.04
CA ASN A 21 -21.48 -6.00 -11.56
C ASN A 21 -21.31 -5.63 -10.09
N GLY A 22 -20.82 -4.42 -9.84
CA GLY A 22 -20.45 -3.93 -8.52
C GLY A 22 -20.62 -2.43 -8.34
N MET A 23 -20.18 -1.95 -7.18
CA MET A 23 -20.19 -0.53 -6.80
C MET A 23 -18.75 -0.02 -6.76
N THR A 24 -18.44 1.06 -7.45
CA THR A 24 -17.10 1.67 -7.48
C THR A 24 -17.03 2.86 -6.55
N LEU A 25 -16.09 2.82 -5.59
CA LEU A 25 -15.79 3.90 -4.65
C LEU A 25 -14.51 4.63 -5.07
N PHE A 26 -14.56 5.96 -5.12
CA PHE A 26 -13.39 6.80 -5.39
C PHE A 26 -13.55 8.21 -4.83
N SER A 27 -12.44 8.91 -4.64
CA SER A 27 -12.40 10.31 -4.19
C SER A 27 -11.50 11.13 -5.10
N PRO A 28 -12.05 11.99 -5.96
CA PRO A 28 -11.24 12.90 -6.76
C PRO A 28 -10.57 13.96 -5.88
N ALA A 29 -9.28 14.17 -6.08
CA ALA A 29 -8.51 15.23 -5.48
C ALA A 29 -8.24 16.34 -6.50
N GLN A 30 -8.31 17.60 -6.08
CA GLN A 30 -7.89 18.72 -6.92
C GLN A 30 -6.44 19.08 -6.61
N GLY A 31 -5.63 19.27 -7.64
CA GLY A 31 -4.29 19.84 -7.52
C GLY A 31 -4.35 21.28 -6.99
N GLY A 32 -3.40 21.63 -6.08
CA GLY A 32 -3.23 23.01 -5.64
C GLY A 32 -3.97 23.47 -4.39
N GLY A 33 -4.54 22.57 -3.58
CA GLY A 33 -5.06 22.92 -2.24
C GLY A 33 -6.21 23.92 -2.23
N GLY A 34 -7.04 23.92 -3.27
CA GLY A 34 -8.21 24.79 -3.39
C GLY A 34 -9.16 24.55 -2.20
N GLY A 35 -9.58 25.65 -1.54
CA GLY A 35 -10.64 25.58 -0.53
C GLY A 35 -11.97 25.25 -1.17
N GLY A 36 -12.68 24.26 -0.62
CA GLY A 36 -13.98 23.82 -1.11
C GLY A 36 -14.39 22.52 -0.44
N ASN A 37 -15.51 21.98 -0.86
CA ASN A 37 -15.91 20.64 -0.47
C ASN A 37 -15.22 19.61 -1.38
N PHE A 38 -14.80 18.52 -0.78
CA PHE A 38 -14.31 17.33 -1.47
C PHE A 38 -15.35 16.22 -1.34
N TYR A 39 -15.31 15.27 -2.24
CA TYR A 39 -16.35 14.25 -2.32
C TYR A 39 -15.75 12.85 -2.44
N SER A 40 -16.40 11.88 -1.80
CA SER A 40 -16.25 10.47 -2.12
C SER A 40 -17.54 10.01 -2.80
N TYR A 41 -17.40 9.33 -3.93
CA TYR A 41 -18.52 8.81 -4.72
C TYR A 41 -18.54 7.31 -4.66
N LEU A 42 -19.71 6.74 -4.39
CA LEU A 42 -20.02 5.33 -4.61
C LEU A 42 -21.01 5.27 -5.77
N VAL A 43 -20.63 4.62 -6.86
CA VAL A 43 -21.41 4.60 -8.12
C VAL A 43 -21.60 3.18 -8.65
N ASP A 44 -22.63 2.97 -9.47
CA ASP A 44 -22.80 1.74 -10.23
C ASP A 44 -21.98 1.76 -11.54
N ASN A 45 -22.11 0.72 -12.37
CA ASN A 45 -21.37 0.63 -13.63
C ASN A 45 -21.82 1.66 -14.68
N GLU A 46 -23.02 2.20 -14.58
CA GLU A 46 -23.59 3.27 -15.41
C GLU A 46 -23.28 4.67 -14.86
N MET A 47 -22.47 4.74 -13.77
CA MET A 47 -22.09 5.96 -13.07
C MET A 47 -23.27 6.67 -12.38
N ASN A 48 -24.35 5.96 -12.07
CA ASN A 48 -25.39 6.50 -11.20
C ASN A 48 -24.88 6.51 -9.76
N GLU A 49 -25.06 7.64 -9.08
CA GLU A 49 -24.66 7.78 -7.68
C GLU A 49 -25.54 6.90 -6.78
N ILE A 50 -24.89 6.00 -6.02
CA ILE A 50 -25.52 5.19 -4.98
C ILE A 50 -25.43 5.94 -3.66
N ASN A 51 -24.26 6.51 -3.36
CA ASN A 51 -24.04 7.42 -2.24
C ASN A 51 -22.93 8.44 -2.54
N THR A 52 -22.96 9.57 -1.83
CA THR A 52 -21.94 10.62 -1.92
C THR A 52 -21.69 11.21 -0.55
N TRP A 53 -20.44 11.18 -0.12
CA TRP A 53 -19.98 11.83 1.11
C TRP A 53 -19.30 13.16 0.79
N THR A 54 -19.55 14.17 1.63
CA THR A 54 -18.92 15.49 1.51
C THR A 54 -17.89 15.67 2.61
N HIS A 55 -16.68 16.08 2.23
CA HIS A 55 -15.55 16.22 3.14
C HIS A 55 -15.03 17.67 3.15
N PRO A 56 -14.61 18.18 4.33
CA PRO A 56 -14.04 19.54 4.43
C PRO A 56 -12.55 19.57 4.02
N ARG A 57 -11.93 18.42 3.79
CA ARG A 57 -10.50 18.27 3.46
C ARG A 57 -10.31 17.33 2.27
N GLY A 58 -9.29 17.58 1.46
CA GLY A 58 -8.95 16.74 0.33
C GLY A 58 -8.38 15.38 0.76
N PRO A 59 -8.58 14.32 -0.04
CA PRO A 59 -8.10 12.98 0.30
C PRO A 59 -6.57 12.92 0.34
N ALA A 60 -6.04 12.12 1.24
CA ALA A 60 -4.61 11.74 1.25
C ALA A 60 -4.35 10.55 0.34
N SER A 61 -5.30 9.60 0.31
CA SER A 61 -5.31 8.41 -0.53
C SER A 61 -6.75 8.07 -0.92
N MET A 62 -7.10 6.78 -1.03
CA MET A 62 -8.47 6.37 -1.31
C MET A 62 -9.32 6.30 -0.02
N PRO A 63 -10.65 6.43 -0.11
CA PRO A 63 -11.56 6.09 0.97
C PRO A 63 -11.80 4.58 1.03
N TYR A 64 -12.24 4.08 2.18
CA TYR A 64 -12.56 2.67 2.43
C TYR A 64 -14.01 2.55 2.90
N LEU A 65 -14.83 1.81 2.16
CA LEU A 65 -16.18 1.45 2.58
C LEU A 65 -16.11 0.20 3.44
N LEU A 66 -16.72 0.24 4.62
CA LEU A 66 -16.74 -0.90 5.53
C LEU A 66 -18.06 -1.67 5.44
N PRO A 67 -18.10 -2.95 5.81
CA PRO A 67 -19.32 -3.76 5.77
C PRO A 67 -20.47 -3.21 6.62
N ASP A 68 -20.17 -2.41 7.66
CA ASP A 68 -21.14 -1.71 8.49
C ASP A 68 -21.71 -0.43 7.85
N SER A 69 -21.46 -0.20 6.57
CA SER A 69 -21.83 0.97 5.77
C SER A 69 -21.15 2.28 6.20
N THR A 70 -20.11 2.22 7.01
CA THR A 70 -19.32 3.41 7.34
C THR A 70 -18.18 3.60 6.34
N LEU A 71 -17.70 4.84 6.23
CA LEU A 71 -16.61 5.22 5.36
C LEU A 71 -15.42 5.67 6.20
N VAL A 72 -14.25 5.06 6.01
CA VAL A 72 -12.96 5.57 6.52
C VAL A 72 -12.33 6.44 5.44
N TYR A 73 -11.94 7.66 5.80
CA TYR A 73 -11.45 8.67 4.88
C TYR A 73 -10.15 9.29 5.39
N PRO A 74 -8.98 8.88 4.85
CA PRO A 74 -7.72 9.55 5.11
C PRO A 74 -7.67 10.89 4.36
N TYR A 75 -7.24 11.98 5.05
CA TYR A 75 -7.26 13.31 4.47
C TYR A 75 -6.01 14.12 4.76
N ARG A 76 -5.81 15.18 3.98
CA ARG A 76 -4.69 16.12 4.11
C ARG A 76 -4.97 17.19 5.14
N VAL A 77 -4.09 17.32 6.14
CA VAL A 77 -4.14 18.44 7.08
C VAL A 77 -3.58 19.72 6.42
N PRO A 78 -4.07 20.92 6.79
CA PRO A 78 -3.65 22.16 6.16
C PRO A 78 -2.21 22.58 6.51
N THR A 79 -1.69 22.13 7.65
CA THR A 79 -0.36 22.48 8.17
C THR A 79 0.33 21.23 8.69
N PRO A 80 0.82 20.36 7.80
CA PRO A 80 1.52 19.15 8.21
C PRO A 80 2.86 19.49 8.88
N SER A 81 3.27 18.67 9.84
CA SER A 81 4.56 18.81 10.53
C SER A 81 5.72 18.35 9.65
N MET A 82 5.49 17.34 8.81
CA MET A 82 6.37 16.87 7.75
C MET A 82 5.61 16.93 6.44
N ASN A 83 6.19 17.53 5.41
CA ASN A 83 5.49 17.81 4.15
C ASN A 83 6.30 17.36 2.94
N ALA A 84 5.84 16.30 2.27
CA ALA A 84 6.37 15.78 1.01
C ALA A 84 5.22 15.25 0.14
N GLY A 85 5.53 14.51 -0.93
CA GLY A 85 4.51 13.78 -1.69
C GLY A 85 3.70 12.85 -0.77
N GLY A 86 2.40 12.73 -1.00
CA GLY A 86 1.53 11.83 -0.21
C GLY A 86 1.20 12.28 1.21
N THR A 87 1.61 13.48 1.64
CA THR A 87 1.26 13.99 2.97
C THR A 87 -0.24 13.93 3.23
N GLY A 88 -0.62 13.29 4.33
CA GLY A 88 -1.98 13.19 4.85
C GLY A 88 -2.14 13.96 6.15
N GLY A 89 -2.28 13.25 7.24
CA GLY A 89 -2.30 13.76 8.63
C GLY A 89 -3.59 13.47 9.37
N GLY A 90 -4.73 13.37 8.72
CA GLY A 90 -5.99 13.09 9.38
C GLY A 90 -6.69 11.86 8.83
N ILE A 91 -7.52 11.25 9.67
CA ILE A 91 -8.37 10.10 9.34
C ILE A 91 -9.73 10.36 9.96
N SER A 92 -10.78 10.31 9.13
CA SER A 92 -12.17 10.46 9.59
C SER A 92 -12.95 9.18 9.33
N LYS A 93 -13.97 8.92 10.17
CA LYS A 93 -14.99 7.89 9.95
C LYS A 93 -16.35 8.56 9.82
N TYR A 94 -17.08 8.24 8.74
CA TYR A 94 -18.40 8.80 8.44
C TYR A 94 -19.47 7.71 8.45
N SER A 95 -20.70 8.08 8.83
CA SER A 95 -21.87 7.24 8.62
C SER A 95 -22.25 7.18 7.13
N TRP A 96 -23.18 6.29 6.77
CA TRP A 96 -23.77 6.24 5.43
C TRP A 96 -24.43 7.57 5.04
N ASP A 97 -25.06 8.24 5.98
CA ASP A 97 -25.75 9.53 5.75
C ASP A 97 -24.81 10.75 5.74
N GLY A 98 -23.49 10.52 5.93
CA GLY A 98 -22.46 11.58 5.88
C GLY A 98 -22.21 12.25 7.23
N ASP A 99 -22.74 11.75 8.34
CA ASP A 99 -22.43 12.25 9.68
C ASP A 99 -21.01 11.85 10.09
N LEU A 100 -20.24 12.80 10.61
CA LEU A 100 -18.91 12.53 11.15
C LEU A 100 -19.04 11.74 12.46
N LEU A 101 -18.54 10.52 12.47
CA LEU A 101 -18.58 9.63 13.63
C LEU A 101 -17.34 9.74 14.50
N TRP A 102 -16.17 9.89 13.86
CA TRP A 102 -14.88 9.98 14.50
C TRP A 102 -13.89 10.70 13.59
N ASP A 103 -12.93 11.44 14.18
CA ASP A 103 -11.87 12.17 13.46
C ASP A 103 -10.63 12.26 14.32
N HIS A 104 -9.48 11.85 13.79
CA HIS A 104 -8.21 11.93 14.50
C HIS A 104 -7.08 12.43 13.59
N VAL A 105 -6.12 13.15 14.20
CA VAL A 105 -4.98 13.75 13.49
C VAL A 105 -3.67 13.18 14.03
N ILE A 106 -2.88 12.57 13.14
CA ILE A 106 -1.51 12.14 13.38
C ILE A 106 -0.60 13.08 12.59
N SER A 107 -0.32 14.24 13.17
CA SER A 107 0.56 15.28 12.60
C SER A 107 1.16 16.09 13.75
N ASN A 108 2.35 15.73 14.18
CA ASN A 108 3.08 16.36 15.28
C ASN A 108 4.58 16.38 15.00
N SER A 109 5.41 16.83 15.93
CA SER A 109 6.87 16.94 15.75
C SER A 109 7.57 15.60 15.51
N ASN A 110 6.98 14.49 15.91
CA ASN A 110 7.58 13.16 15.86
C ASN A 110 7.01 12.31 14.73
N TYR A 111 5.70 12.46 14.46
CA TYR A 111 4.99 11.60 13.50
C TYR A 111 4.09 12.41 12.59
N GLN A 112 4.01 11.97 11.33
CA GLN A 112 3.12 12.52 10.33
C GLN A 112 2.51 11.38 9.51
N HIS A 113 1.19 11.15 9.64
CA HIS A 113 0.48 10.24 8.71
C HIS A 113 0.66 10.71 7.27
N HIS A 114 0.93 9.77 6.39
CA HIS A 114 1.02 10.00 4.95
C HIS A 114 0.43 8.81 4.17
N HIS A 115 0.06 9.07 2.93
CA HIS A 115 -0.49 8.11 1.98
C HIS A 115 -1.66 7.32 2.53
N ASP A 116 -1.44 6.13 3.07
CA ASP A 116 -2.42 5.07 3.16
C ASP A 116 -2.77 4.67 4.60
N VAL A 117 -3.93 4.08 4.73
CA VAL A 117 -4.40 3.40 5.94
C VAL A 117 -5.03 2.07 5.55
N GLU A 118 -5.13 1.13 6.48
CA GLU A 118 -5.84 -0.13 6.27
C GLU A 118 -6.80 -0.39 7.44
N PRO A 119 -8.11 -0.31 7.21
CA PRO A 119 -9.10 -0.68 8.23
C PRO A 119 -9.09 -2.19 8.48
N LEU A 120 -9.03 -2.59 9.75
CA LEU A 120 -9.00 -3.98 10.18
C LEU A 120 -10.39 -4.52 10.52
N PRO A 121 -10.61 -5.85 10.43
CA PRO A 121 -11.90 -6.48 10.78
C PRO A 121 -12.35 -6.24 12.23
N ASN A 122 -11.41 -6.02 13.16
CA ASN A 122 -11.69 -5.69 14.56
C ASN A 122 -12.15 -4.24 14.79
N GLY A 123 -12.16 -3.40 13.74
CA GLY A 123 -12.55 -1.98 13.79
C GLY A 123 -11.38 -1.03 14.04
N ASN A 124 -10.17 -1.54 14.26
CA ASN A 124 -8.96 -0.76 14.33
C ASN A 124 -8.50 -0.34 12.93
N ILE A 125 -7.49 0.52 12.87
CA ILE A 125 -6.95 1.03 11.60
C ILE A 125 -5.43 0.98 11.66
N LEU A 126 -4.80 0.34 10.68
CA LEU A 126 -3.36 0.46 10.45
C LEU A 126 -3.06 1.77 9.74
N VAL A 127 -2.03 2.47 10.17
CA VAL A 127 -1.65 3.81 9.69
C VAL A 127 -0.17 3.86 9.40
N ILE A 128 0.21 4.28 8.19
CA ILE A 128 1.59 4.58 7.84
C ILE A 128 1.92 6.00 8.32
N ALA A 129 3.07 6.19 8.95
CA ALA A 129 3.54 7.49 9.38
C ALA A 129 5.04 7.67 9.16
N TRP A 130 5.45 8.84 8.68
CA TRP A 130 6.84 9.27 8.84
C TRP A 130 7.17 9.46 10.31
N GLU A 131 8.32 9.00 10.69
CA GLU A 131 8.91 9.19 12.02
C GLU A 131 10.14 10.12 11.91
N MET A 132 10.14 11.23 12.64
CA MET A 132 11.22 12.21 12.63
C MET A 132 12.47 11.65 13.32
N LYS A 133 13.58 11.60 12.61
CA LYS A 133 14.92 11.36 13.16
C LYS A 133 15.84 12.54 12.85
N THR A 134 16.59 12.95 13.85
CA THR A 134 17.64 13.94 13.67
C THR A 134 18.84 13.33 12.92
N ALA A 135 19.66 14.17 12.31
CA ALA A 135 20.90 13.70 11.71
C ALA A 135 21.84 13.03 12.73
N GLU A 136 21.85 13.49 13.99
CA GLU A 136 22.65 12.89 15.06
C GLU A 136 22.20 11.44 15.34
N GLU A 137 20.90 11.20 15.44
CA GLU A 137 20.34 9.85 15.59
C GLU A 137 20.67 8.98 14.39
N ALA A 138 20.54 9.51 13.17
CA ALA A 138 20.85 8.76 11.95
C ALA A 138 22.35 8.38 11.86
N TYR A 139 23.25 9.30 12.16
CA TYR A 139 24.68 9.02 12.20
C TYR A 139 25.05 8.04 13.31
N ALA A 140 24.36 8.07 14.44
CA ALA A 140 24.60 7.16 15.57
C ALA A 140 24.28 5.69 15.23
N VAL A 141 23.44 5.42 14.23
CA VAL A 141 23.15 4.07 13.72
C VAL A 141 23.84 3.76 12.39
N GLY A 142 24.83 4.57 11.99
CA GLY A 142 25.72 4.31 10.85
C GLY A 142 25.29 4.91 9.52
N ARG A 143 24.29 5.82 9.47
CA ARG A 143 23.99 6.59 8.26
C ARG A 143 25.20 7.45 7.87
N GLN A 144 25.56 7.47 6.59
CA GLN A 144 26.76 8.18 6.11
C GLN A 144 26.47 9.60 5.63
N SER A 145 25.27 9.89 5.13
CA SER A 145 24.90 11.20 4.61
C SER A 145 23.43 11.52 4.85
N ILE A 146 23.14 12.81 5.01
CA ILE A 146 21.80 13.39 4.97
C ILE A 146 21.76 14.37 3.79
N ASP A 147 20.84 14.16 2.86
CA ASP A 147 20.87 14.81 1.55
C ASP A 147 19.97 16.05 1.45
N ASN A 148 19.41 16.50 2.59
CA ASN A 148 18.49 17.63 2.66
C ASN A 148 18.94 18.75 3.58
N SER A 149 18.51 19.99 3.31
CA SER A 149 18.89 21.18 4.07
C SER A 149 18.24 21.30 5.44
N LEU A 150 17.25 20.46 5.75
CA LEU A 150 16.63 20.38 7.08
C LEU A 150 17.52 19.59 8.06
N ASN A 151 18.49 18.84 7.53
CA ASN A 151 19.39 17.99 8.31
C ASN A 151 18.63 16.98 9.19
N VAL A 152 17.63 16.31 8.62
CA VAL A 152 16.78 15.29 9.24
C VAL A 152 16.60 14.10 8.32
N MET A 153 16.15 12.98 8.89
CA MET A 153 15.73 11.80 8.17
C MET A 153 14.34 11.40 8.67
N TRP A 154 13.40 11.18 7.77
CA TRP A 154 12.08 10.67 8.14
C TRP A 154 12.09 9.17 7.89
N ALA A 155 12.17 8.42 8.98
CA ALA A 155 11.99 6.97 8.98
C ALA A 155 10.50 6.63 8.83
N GLU A 156 10.17 5.35 8.91
CA GLU A 156 8.79 4.89 8.79
C GLU A 156 8.35 4.18 10.06
N ALA A 157 7.10 4.43 10.44
CA ALA A 157 6.40 3.70 11.48
C ALA A 157 5.02 3.25 10.98
N ILE A 158 4.52 2.17 11.54
CA ILE A 158 3.15 1.68 11.34
C ILE A 158 2.50 1.59 12.72
N PHE A 159 1.32 2.16 12.84
CA PHE A 159 0.52 2.10 14.05
C PHE A 159 -0.77 1.34 13.80
N GLU A 160 -1.14 0.42 14.68
CA GLU A 160 -2.53 -0.01 14.81
C GLU A 160 -3.20 0.88 15.86
N ILE A 161 -4.20 1.63 15.44
CA ILE A 161 -4.97 2.52 16.31
C ILE A 161 -6.37 1.98 16.50
N GLU A 162 -6.83 1.97 17.76
CA GLU A 162 -8.23 1.73 18.13
C GLU A 162 -8.93 3.08 18.26
N PRO A 163 -9.94 3.42 17.42
CA PRO A 163 -10.74 4.63 17.57
C PRO A 163 -11.50 4.67 18.90
N VAL A 164 -11.37 5.77 19.65
CA VAL A 164 -12.01 5.94 20.95
C VAL A 164 -12.87 7.22 20.98
N GLY A 165 -14.12 7.10 21.38
CA GLY A 165 -15.03 8.25 21.44
C GLY A 165 -15.24 8.89 20.08
N SER A 166 -15.10 10.22 19.98
CA SER A 166 -15.28 10.99 18.76
C SER A 166 -13.97 11.46 18.10
N ASP A 167 -12.85 11.45 18.83
CA ASP A 167 -11.61 12.11 18.39
C ASP A 167 -10.31 11.55 19.00
N ASP A 168 -10.37 10.51 19.84
CA ASP A 168 -9.22 9.93 20.53
C ASP A 168 -8.86 8.55 19.97
N VAL A 169 -7.66 8.05 20.29
CA VAL A 169 -7.15 6.75 19.90
C VAL A 169 -6.37 6.07 21.02
N ASN A 170 -6.43 4.74 21.08
CA ASN A 170 -5.41 3.94 21.72
C ASN A 170 -4.47 3.39 20.63
N ILE A 171 -3.17 3.56 20.78
CA ILE A 171 -2.20 2.79 19.99
C ILE A 171 -2.11 1.42 20.65
N VAL A 172 -2.51 0.38 19.91
CA VAL A 172 -2.57 -1.00 20.42
C VAL A 172 -1.41 -1.85 19.93
N TRP A 173 -0.80 -1.46 18.81
CA TRP A 173 0.41 -2.05 18.28
C TRP A 173 1.20 -1.00 17.48
N GLU A 174 2.53 -1.11 17.46
CA GLU A 174 3.39 -0.27 16.66
C GLU A 174 4.61 -1.04 16.16
N TRP A 175 5.06 -0.66 14.96
CA TRP A 175 6.27 -1.15 14.32
C TRP A 175 7.08 0.03 13.79
N HIS A 176 8.40 -0.01 13.98
CA HIS A 176 9.31 1.03 13.53
C HIS A 176 10.46 0.43 12.72
N ILE A 177 10.65 0.89 11.50
CA ILE A 177 11.80 0.45 10.68
C ILE A 177 13.13 0.69 11.38
N TRP A 178 13.15 1.65 12.30
CA TRP A 178 14.34 2.03 13.06
C TRP A 178 14.88 0.92 13.94
N ASP A 179 14.09 -0.03 14.31
CA ASP A 179 14.46 -1.18 15.14
C ASP A 179 15.09 -2.32 14.32
N HIS A 180 15.01 -2.25 12.97
CA HIS A 180 15.40 -3.31 12.04
C HIS A 180 16.51 -2.90 11.08
N LEU A 181 17.46 -2.08 11.54
CA LEU A 181 18.53 -1.51 10.72
C LEU A 181 19.81 -2.37 10.72
N ILE A 182 20.50 -2.38 9.58
CA ILE A 182 21.85 -2.92 9.41
C ILE A 182 22.74 -1.92 8.68
N GLN A 183 24.05 -1.99 8.90
CA GLN A 183 25.08 -1.25 8.16
C GLN A 183 26.40 -2.04 8.14
N ASP A 184 27.22 -1.83 7.14
CA ASP A 184 28.50 -2.49 6.95
C ASP A 184 29.73 -1.55 6.99
N VAL A 185 29.51 -0.32 7.49
CA VAL A 185 30.48 0.78 7.43
C VAL A 185 31.32 0.90 8.69
N ASP A 186 30.67 0.85 9.87
CA ASP A 186 31.30 1.06 11.18
C ASP A 186 31.12 -0.16 12.08
N PRO A 187 32.18 -0.98 12.27
CA PRO A 187 32.12 -2.18 13.10
C PRO A 187 31.98 -1.90 14.61
N ASP A 188 32.14 -0.66 15.06
CA ASP A 188 31.96 -0.29 16.45
C ASP A 188 30.50 0.00 16.81
N LEU A 189 29.59 0.10 15.81
CA LEU A 189 28.17 0.31 16.02
C LEU A 189 27.41 -1.01 16.18
N PRO A 190 26.31 -1.03 16.98
CA PRO A 190 25.64 -2.25 17.37
C PRO A 190 24.92 -2.98 16.23
N ASN A 191 24.56 -2.29 15.16
CA ASN A 191 23.88 -2.85 13.98
C ASN A 191 24.84 -3.18 12.82
N TYR A 192 26.13 -3.38 13.11
CA TYR A 192 27.12 -3.76 12.11
C TYR A 192 26.95 -5.20 11.66
N GLY A 193 26.93 -5.41 10.33
CA GLY A 193 26.85 -6.74 9.73
C GLY A 193 27.07 -6.74 8.22
N VAL A 194 27.10 -7.91 7.62
CA VAL A 194 27.15 -8.06 6.16
C VAL A 194 25.72 -7.97 5.60
N ILE A 195 25.42 -6.90 4.88
CA ILE A 195 24.05 -6.60 4.41
C ILE A 195 23.43 -7.77 3.64
N SER A 196 24.19 -8.42 2.74
CA SER A 196 23.69 -9.55 1.94
C SER A 196 23.38 -10.81 2.75
N ASP A 197 23.91 -10.94 3.98
CA ASP A 197 23.62 -12.07 4.85
C ASP A 197 22.33 -11.87 5.66
N HIS A 198 21.82 -10.62 5.71
CA HIS A 198 20.66 -10.19 6.49
C HIS A 198 19.58 -9.52 5.61
N PRO A 199 18.97 -10.27 4.67
CA PRO A 199 17.89 -9.71 3.84
C PRO A 199 16.65 -9.30 4.65
N GLU A 200 16.52 -9.79 5.89
CA GLU A 200 15.46 -9.44 6.83
C GLU A 200 15.61 -8.04 7.44
N LEU A 201 16.78 -7.39 7.29
CA LEU A 201 17.07 -6.08 7.86
C LEU A 201 17.16 -4.99 6.78
N GLN A 202 17.00 -3.75 7.20
CA GLN A 202 17.08 -2.58 6.33
C GLN A 202 18.50 -1.97 6.37
N ASP A 203 19.17 -1.92 5.21
CA ASP A 203 20.39 -1.11 5.08
C ASP A 203 20.08 0.36 5.28
N ILE A 204 20.63 0.95 6.37
CA ILE A 204 20.43 2.38 6.71
C ILE A 204 21.05 3.31 5.67
N ASN A 205 22.01 2.83 4.86
CA ASN A 205 22.71 3.63 3.86
C ASN A 205 22.10 3.51 2.46
N TYR A 206 21.12 2.62 2.24
CA TYR A 206 20.46 2.52 0.95
C TYR A 206 19.49 3.69 0.71
N GLY A 207 19.53 4.26 -0.46
CA GLY A 207 18.70 5.38 -0.89
C GLY A 207 19.08 6.73 -0.26
N SER A 208 18.49 7.81 -0.74
CA SER A 208 18.69 9.17 -0.25
C SER A 208 17.88 9.44 1.00
N ALA A 209 18.44 10.16 1.98
CA ALA A 209 17.69 10.64 3.15
C ALA A 209 17.04 11.99 2.81
N GLY A 210 15.96 11.95 2.02
CA GLY A 210 15.19 13.12 1.60
C GLY A 210 15.81 13.90 0.45
N SER A 211 15.29 15.11 0.23
CA SER A 211 15.69 15.98 -0.87
C SER A 211 15.54 17.47 -0.52
N ASN A 212 16.05 18.36 -1.38
CA ASN A 212 15.87 19.80 -1.25
C ASN A 212 14.77 20.35 -2.19
N GLY A 213 14.02 19.50 -2.83
CA GLY A 213 12.97 19.86 -3.81
C GLY A 213 11.75 18.94 -3.72
N GLY A 214 10.84 19.12 -4.69
CA GLY A 214 9.60 18.35 -4.77
C GLY A 214 8.41 18.99 -4.02
N PRO A 215 7.30 18.27 -3.90
CA PRO A 215 6.15 18.73 -3.15
C PRO A 215 6.53 19.06 -1.70
N GLY A 216 6.15 20.22 -1.20
CA GLY A 216 6.49 20.67 0.16
C GLY A 216 7.89 21.26 0.35
N GLY A 217 8.80 21.18 -0.63
CA GLY A 217 10.17 21.73 -0.56
C GLY A 217 11.17 20.72 0.02
N ALA A 218 12.13 21.20 0.82
CA ALA A 218 13.09 20.32 1.47
C ALA A 218 12.39 19.36 2.45
N ASN A 219 12.79 18.10 2.41
CA ASN A 219 12.16 17.04 3.21
C ASN A 219 13.19 15.96 3.59
N GLY A 220 12.86 15.15 4.60
CA GLY A 220 13.68 14.03 5.08
C GLY A 220 13.21 12.65 4.60
N ASP A 221 12.31 12.60 3.65
CA ASP A 221 11.59 11.42 3.20
C ASP A 221 12.53 10.35 2.62
N TRP A 222 12.71 9.26 3.35
CA TRP A 222 13.69 8.23 3.01
C TRP A 222 13.10 7.10 2.19
N LYS A 223 12.05 6.46 2.70
CA LYS A 223 11.48 5.25 2.09
C LYS A 223 10.24 5.52 1.24
N HIS A 224 9.46 6.51 1.64
CA HIS A 224 8.23 6.87 0.98
C HIS A 224 7.26 5.67 0.88
N LEU A 225 6.87 5.10 2.04
CA LEU A 225 5.84 4.06 2.06
C LEU A 225 4.54 4.64 1.51
N ASN A 226 3.87 3.93 0.60
CA ASN A 226 2.72 4.49 -0.12
C ASN A 226 1.49 3.58 -0.18
N ALA A 227 1.60 2.37 0.33
CA ALA A 227 0.49 1.44 0.47
C ALA A 227 0.73 0.51 1.66
N ILE A 228 -0.36 0.14 2.31
CA ILE A 228 -0.42 -0.85 3.37
C ILE A 228 -1.64 -1.74 3.13
N ALA A 229 -1.49 -3.03 3.31
CA ALA A 229 -2.57 -4.00 3.22
C ALA A 229 -2.39 -5.09 4.27
N TYR A 230 -3.49 -5.62 4.78
CA TYR A 230 -3.51 -6.63 5.82
C TYR A 230 -4.04 -7.96 5.30
N ASN A 231 -3.40 -9.05 5.70
CA ASN A 231 -3.87 -10.41 5.47
C ASN A 231 -4.30 -11.02 6.80
N GLU A 232 -5.62 -11.23 6.99
CA GLU A 232 -6.19 -11.72 8.24
C GLU A 232 -5.81 -13.19 8.51
N GLU A 233 -5.70 -14.03 7.48
CA GLU A 233 -5.37 -15.46 7.65
C GLU A 233 -3.93 -15.65 8.14
N LEU A 234 -2.99 -14.88 7.58
CA LEU A 234 -1.59 -14.93 7.93
C LEU A 234 -1.23 -14.03 9.12
N ASP A 235 -2.10 -13.08 9.47
CA ASP A 235 -1.82 -11.98 10.39
C ASP A 235 -0.55 -11.23 10.01
N GLN A 236 -0.47 -10.83 8.73
CA GLN A 236 0.70 -10.18 8.14
C GLN A 236 0.31 -8.89 7.42
N ILE A 237 1.26 -7.95 7.35
CA ILE A 237 1.12 -6.66 6.67
C ILE A 237 2.04 -6.63 5.45
N ALA A 238 1.49 -6.29 4.27
CA ALA A 238 2.27 -5.93 3.09
C ALA A 238 2.37 -4.41 2.98
N ILE A 239 3.56 -3.90 2.67
CA ILE A 239 3.84 -2.48 2.50
C ILE A 239 4.66 -2.24 1.23
N SER A 240 4.48 -1.08 0.60
CA SER A 240 5.18 -0.68 -0.62
C SER A 240 6.01 0.57 -0.38
N SER A 241 7.29 0.53 -0.75
CA SER A 241 8.27 1.62 -0.61
C SER A 241 8.68 2.15 -1.98
N ARG A 242 8.21 3.35 -2.33
CA ARG A 242 8.48 3.99 -3.62
C ARG A 242 9.96 4.27 -3.86
N HIS A 243 10.66 4.86 -2.87
CA HIS A 243 12.04 5.28 -3.04
C HIS A 243 13.05 4.13 -3.02
N HIS A 244 12.64 2.94 -2.62
CA HIS A 244 13.50 1.75 -2.62
C HIS A 244 13.11 0.75 -3.72
N ASP A 245 12.01 0.99 -4.45
CA ASP A 245 11.46 0.09 -5.47
C ASP A 245 11.23 -1.32 -4.93
N GLU A 246 10.69 -1.41 -3.70
CA GLU A 246 10.45 -2.66 -3.00
C GLU A 246 9.06 -2.71 -2.38
N ILE A 247 8.54 -3.93 -2.29
CA ILE A 247 7.47 -4.30 -1.36
C ILE A 247 8.04 -5.17 -0.25
N TYR A 248 7.43 -5.09 0.93
CA TYR A 248 7.82 -5.87 2.11
C TYR A 248 6.62 -6.55 2.73
N ILE A 249 6.85 -7.66 3.42
CA ILE A 249 5.88 -8.27 4.32
C ILE A 249 6.50 -8.35 5.72
N ILE A 250 5.73 -7.99 6.73
CA ILE A 250 6.08 -8.06 8.16
C ILE A 250 5.03 -8.85 8.93
N ASP A 251 5.42 -9.41 10.08
CA ASP A 251 4.55 -10.18 10.98
C ASP A 251 3.78 -9.23 11.91
N HIS A 252 2.45 -9.19 11.78
CA HIS A 252 1.59 -8.38 12.65
C HIS A 252 1.14 -9.14 13.91
N SER A 253 1.27 -10.46 13.94
CA SER A 253 0.91 -11.29 15.10
C SER A 253 1.79 -11.08 16.33
N THR A 254 2.77 -10.19 16.24
CA THR A 254 3.68 -9.79 17.30
C THR A 254 3.01 -8.90 18.35
N THR A 255 3.50 -8.94 19.59
CA THR A 255 3.33 -7.80 20.51
C THR A 255 4.20 -6.62 20.05
N THR A 256 3.95 -5.40 20.55
CA THR A 256 4.81 -4.24 20.25
C THR A 256 6.26 -4.50 20.64
N GLU A 257 6.53 -5.19 21.78
CA GLU A 257 7.88 -5.54 22.18
C GLU A 257 8.55 -6.56 21.25
N GLU A 258 7.79 -7.51 20.70
CA GLU A 258 8.29 -8.45 19.70
C GLU A 258 8.48 -7.76 18.35
N ALA A 259 7.58 -6.83 17.97
CA ALA A 259 7.69 -6.02 16.75
C ALA A 259 8.93 -5.11 16.75
N ALA A 260 9.42 -4.69 17.92
CA ALA A 260 10.68 -3.95 18.08
C ALA A 260 11.93 -4.86 18.13
N GLY A 261 11.74 -6.18 18.00
CA GLY A 261 12.83 -7.17 18.11
C GLY A 261 12.93 -8.08 16.89
N HIS A 262 13.82 -9.07 17.00
CA HIS A 262 14.16 -10.00 15.93
C HIS A 262 13.60 -11.41 16.16
N VAL A 263 12.74 -11.60 17.16
CA VAL A 263 12.13 -12.88 17.52
C VAL A 263 10.71 -12.65 18.05
N GLY A 264 9.83 -13.60 17.86
CA GLY A 264 8.42 -13.53 18.28
C GLY A 264 7.49 -13.51 17.07
N GLY A 265 6.19 -13.40 17.36
CA GLY A 265 5.15 -13.56 16.36
C GLY A 265 4.99 -14.97 15.82
N ASN A 266 4.04 -15.19 14.92
CA ASN A 266 3.76 -16.49 14.33
C ASN A 266 4.91 -16.99 13.43
N ALA A 267 5.58 -16.08 12.72
CA ALA A 267 6.73 -16.39 11.87
C ALA A 267 8.06 -16.50 12.65
N GLY A 268 8.07 -16.13 13.95
CA GLY A 268 9.22 -16.24 14.82
C GLY A 268 10.36 -15.27 14.54
N LYS A 269 10.10 -14.19 13.77
CA LYS A 269 11.08 -13.20 13.30
C LYS A 269 10.93 -11.81 13.95
N GLY A 270 10.00 -11.67 14.89
CA GLY A 270 9.67 -10.35 15.43
C GLY A 270 9.18 -9.41 14.33
N GLY A 271 9.65 -8.17 14.33
CA GLY A 271 9.30 -7.18 13.31
C GLY A 271 10.22 -7.14 12.09
N ASP A 272 11.16 -8.09 11.95
CA ASP A 272 12.00 -8.18 10.77
C ASP A 272 11.20 -8.46 9.50
N TYR A 273 11.71 -8.07 8.34
CA TYR A 273 11.07 -8.39 7.07
C TYR A 273 10.98 -9.91 6.86
N LEU A 274 9.79 -10.41 6.67
CA LEU A 274 9.56 -11.80 6.27
C LEU A 274 9.84 -12.01 4.78
N TYR A 275 9.57 -10.98 3.98
CA TYR A 275 9.69 -11.00 2.53
C TYR A 275 10.03 -9.62 1.98
N ARG A 276 10.81 -9.59 0.90
CA ARG A 276 11.15 -8.39 0.12
C ARG A 276 11.13 -8.73 -1.36
N TRP A 277 10.61 -7.82 -2.18
CA TRP A 277 10.59 -8.04 -3.62
C TRP A 277 10.59 -6.72 -4.38
N GLY A 278 11.23 -6.73 -5.56
CA GLY A 278 11.27 -5.60 -6.49
C GLY A 278 12.70 -5.15 -6.77
N ASN A 279 13.52 -4.91 -5.74
CA ASN A 279 14.87 -4.41 -5.88
C ASN A 279 15.86 -5.10 -4.92
N PRO A 280 16.37 -6.27 -5.28
CA PRO A 280 17.27 -7.01 -4.39
C PRO A 280 18.63 -6.34 -4.14
N GLN A 281 19.01 -5.34 -4.95
CA GLN A 281 20.24 -4.57 -4.72
C GLN A 281 20.16 -3.75 -3.43
N ALA A 282 18.94 -3.43 -2.94
CA ALA A 282 18.72 -2.74 -1.68
C ALA A 282 19.14 -3.55 -0.44
N TYR A 283 19.35 -4.86 -0.58
CA TYR A 283 19.89 -5.75 0.45
C TYR A 283 21.10 -6.55 -0.03
N GLY A 284 21.85 -5.99 -0.99
CA GLY A 284 23.14 -6.53 -1.44
C GLY A 284 23.07 -7.85 -2.21
N ARG A 285 21.92 -8.20 -2.79
CA ARG A 285 21.73 -9.41 -3.59
C ARG A 285 21.28 -9.09 -5.01
N GLY A 286 21.33 -10.08 -5.89
CA GLY A 286 20.93 -9.92 -7.28
C GLY A 286 21.76 -8.92 -8.07
N ASN A 287 21.21 -8.44 -9.17
CA ASN A 287 21.82 -7.46 -10.06
C ASN A 287 20.75 -6.60 -10.75
N THR A 288 21.12 -5.71 -11.66
CA THR A 288 20.19 -4.78 -12.32
C THR A 288 19.05 -5.47 -13.09
N SER A 289 19.23 -6.71 -13.57
CA SER A 289 18.13 -7.43 -14.25
C SER A 289 17.11 -8.02 -13.26
N ASP A 290 17.45 -8.08 -12.00
CA ASP A 290 16.55 -8.53 -10.93
C ASP A 290 15.77 -7.37 -10.29
N HIS A 291 16.05 -6.12 -10.73
CA HIS A 291 15.31 -4.93 -10.33
C HIS A 291 14.05 -4.80 -11.19
N LEU A 292 12.90 -5.16 -10.61
CA LEU A 292 11.64 -5.37 -11.32
C LEU A 292 10.62 -4.24 -11.11
N LEU A 293 10.75 -3.46 -10.04
CA LEU A 293 9.87 -2.35 -9.71
C LEU A 293 10.55 -1.01 -9.92
N ASP A 294 9.76 0.02 -10.23
CA ASP A 294 10.21 1.39 -10.36
C ASP A 294 9.05 2.33 -9.97
N ASP A 295 9.21 3.03 -8.83
CA ASP A 295 8.23 3.96 -8.26
C ASP A 295 6.84 3.35 -7.94
N GLN A 296 6.73 2.06 -7.70
CA GLN A 296 5.46 1.33 -7.55
C GLN A 296 4.57 1.84 -6.41
N HIS A 297 3.26 1.56 -6.54
CA HIS A 297 2.20 1.90 -5.57
C HIS A 297 1.19 0.77 -5.38
N GLY A 298 0.37 0.89 -4.34
CA GLY A 298 -0.90 0.18 -4.22
C GLY A 298 -0.79 -1.33 -4.05
N VAL A 299 0.26 -1.85 -3.39
CA VAL A 299 0.34 -3.30 -3.10
C VAL A 299 -0.83 -3.73 -2.22
N ASN A 300 -1.47 -4.84 -2.58
CA ASN A 300 -2.51 -5.46 -1.79
C ASN A 300 -2.57 -6.97 -2.06
N TRP A 301 -3.16 -7.74 -1.13
CA TRP A 301 -3.46 -9.14 -1.36
C TRP A 301 -4.73 -9.29 -2.19
N ILE A 302 -4.73 -10.30 -3.06
CA ILE A 302 -5.95 -10.76 -3.70
C ILE A 302 -6.77 -11.51 -2.65
N PRO A 303 -8.03 -11.10 -2.38
CA PRO A 303 -8.84 -11.65 -1.30
C PRO A 303 -9.17 -13.12 -1.47
N GLU A 304 -9.49 -13.78 -0.33
CA GLU A 304 -10.04 -15.14 -0.30
C GLU A 304 -11.28 -15.26 -1.22
N GLY A 305 -11.36 -16.36 -1.97
CA GLY A 305 -12.43 -16.64 -2.92
C GLY A 305 -12.28 -15.95 -4.29
N TYR A 306 -11.31 -15.07 -4.47
CA TYR A 306 -11.06 -14.41 -5.76
C TYR A 306 -9.99 -15.16 -6.58
N PRO A 307 -10.07 -15.14 -7.93
CA PRO A 307 -9.00 -15.73 -8.75
C PRO A 307 -7.63 -15.11 -8.48
N GLY A 308 -6.67 -15.94 -8.06
CA GLY A 308 -5.36 -15.49 -7.59
C GLY A 308 -5.28 -15.26 -6.08
N GLU A 309 -6.27 -15.71 -5.30
CA GLU A 309 -6.29 -15.64 -3.83
C GLU A 309 -4.93 -15.87 -3.20
N GLY A 310 -4.56 -14.99 -2.27
CA GLY A 310 -3.28 -15.03 -1.55
C GLY A 310 -2.08 -14.49 -2.32
N ASN A 311 -2.19 -14.22 -3.62
CA ASN A 311 -1.17 -13.51 -4.38
C ASN A 311 -1.18 -12.02 -4.03
N LEU A 312 -0.05 -11.34 -4.25
CA LEU A 312 0.00 -9.89 -4.20
C LEU A 312 -0.28 -9.29 -5.59
N ILE A 313 -1.04 -8.19 -5.62
CA ILE A 313 -1.23 -7.37 -6.81
C ILE A 313 -0.77 -5.94 -6.51
N LEU A 314 -0.14 -5.28 -7.48
CA LEU A 314 0.41 -3.94 -7.32
C LEU A 314 0.49 -3.19 -8.65
N PHE A 315 0.63 -1.87 -8.55
CA PHE A 315 0.78 -0.97 -9.67
C PHE A 315 2.24 -0.49 -9.78
N ASN A 316 2.93 -0.84 -10.88
CA ASN A 316 4.29 -0.41 -11.15
C ASN A 316 4.27 0.81 -12.06
N ASN A 317 4.66 1.98 -11.54
CA ASN A 317 4.45 3.26 -12.21
C ASN A 317 5.32 3.44 -13.45
N ASN A 318 6.57 2.97 -13.42
CA ASN A 318 7.55 3.20 -14.49
C ASN A 318 7.98 1.90 -15.17
N TYR A 319 7.05 1.06 -15.56
CA TYR A 319 7.37 -0.15 -16.33
C TYR A 319 7.64 0.21 -17.80
N THR A 320 8.89 0.16 -18.21
CA THR A 320 9.38 0.57 -19.55
C THR A 320 9.11 2.05 -19.85
N ASN A 321 8.04 2.40 -20.56
CA ASN A 321 7.64 3.78 -20.88
C ASN A 321 6.21 4.10 -20.41
N ASN A 322 5.55 3.15 -19.77
CA ASN A 322 4.17 3.23 -19.28
C ASN A 322 4.12 2.69 -17.84
N SER A 323 2.93 2.68 -17.27
CA SER A 323 2.67 1.93 -16.04
C SER A 323 2.26 0.50 -16.36
N ALA A 324 2.29 -0.37 -15.34
CA ALA A 324 1.84 -1.75 -15.44
C ALA A 324 1.20 -2.24 -14.14
N VAL A 325 0.36 -3.24 -14.22
CA VAL A 325 -0.16 -3.97 -13.06
C VAL A 325 0.52 -5.34 -13.02
N PHE A 326 1.07 -5.69 -11.85
CA PHE A 326 1.71 -6.96 -11.59
C PHE A 326 0.91 -7.78 -10.60
N GLU A 327 0.73 -9.07 -10.88
CA GLU A 327 0.35 -10.08 -9.90
C GLU A 327 1.56 -10.99 -9.66
N ILE A 328 1.92 -11.20 -8.40
CA ILE A 328 3.05 -12.06 -8.02
C ILE A 328 2.62 -13.15 -7.03
N VAL A 329 3.17 -14.33 -7.22
CA VAL A 329 3.04 -15.46 -6.28
C VAL A 329 4.22 -15.43 -5.34
N THR A 330 3.98 -15.11 -4.08
CA THR A 330 5.04 -15.11 -3.07
C THR A 330 5.49 -16.55 -2.75
N PRO A 331 6.77 -16.79 -2.42
CA PRO A 331 7.26 -18.13 -2.06
C PRO A 331 6.92 -18.49 -0.60
N LEU A 332 5.63 -18.39 -0.24
CA LEU A 332 5.11 -18.64 1.11
C LEU A 332 5.32 -20.10 1.52
N ASN A 333 5.81 -20.32 2.72
CA ASN A 333 5.94 -21.62 3.38
C ASN A 333 4.73 -21.89 4.28
N ASP A 334 4.52 -23.16 4.68
CA ASP A 334 3.43 -23.58 5.56
C ASP A 334 3.49 -22.96 6.98
N ASP A 335 4.65 -22.42 7.38
CA ASP A 335 4.87 -21.76 8.68
C ASP A 335 4.72 -20.24 8.63
N GLY A 336 4.23 -19.68 7.55
CA GLY A 336 4.03 -18.25 7.38
C GLY A 336 5.30 -17.45 7.02
N THR A 337 6.46 -18.13 6.89
CA THR A 337 7.70 -17.53 6.37
C THR A 337 7.76 -17.60 4.84
N TYR A 338 8.78 -17.01 4.24
CA TYR A 338 8.96 -16.99 2.79
C TYR A 338 10.29 -17.62 2.40
N ALA A 339 10.27 -18.52 1.41
CA ALA A 339 11.46 -19.22 0.97
C ALA A 339 12.45 -18.29 0.28
N ILE A 340 13.70 -18.38 0.71
CA ILE A 340 14.84 -17.69 0.09
C ILE A 340 16.03 -18.65 0.03
N SER A 341 16.71 -18.71 -1.11
CA SER A 341 17.93 -19.50 -1.25
C SER A 341 19.16 -18.69 -0.81
N GLU A 342 20.15 -19.36 -0.25
CA GLU A 342 21.38 -18.72 0.20
C GLU A 342 22.03 -17.88 -0.93
N GLY A 343 22.31 -16.62 -0.64
CA GLY A 343 22.93 -15.67 -1.56
C GLY A 343 22.07 -15.25 -2.76
N GLN A 344 20.84 -15.76 -2.88
CA GLN A 344 19.93 -15.37 -3.96
C GLN A 344 18.93 -14.31 -3.48
N PRO A 345 18.34 -13.51 -4.38
CA PRO A 345 17.21 -12.65 -4.06
C PRO A 345 15.95 -13.49 -3.75
N TYR A 346 14.96 -12.87 -3.09
CA TYR A 346 13.62 -13.46 -3.00
C TYR A 346 13.00 -13.60 -4.39
N GLY A 347 12.34 -14.73 -4.64
CA GLY A 347 11.48 -14.91 -5.81
C GLY A 347 10.10 -14.27 -5.66
N PRO A 348 9.29 -14.24 -6.74
CA PRO A 348 9.58 -14.78 -8.06
C PRO A 348 10.48 -13.85 -8.88
N GLY A 349 11.16 -14.40 -9.90
CA GLY A 349 11.98 -13.62 -10.84
C GLY A 349 11.17 -12.88 -11.91
N GLU A 350 9.85 -13.12 -11.97
CA GLU A 350 8.91 -12.46 -12.89
C GLU A 350 7.49 -12.50 -12.30
N PRO A 351 6.61 -11.55 -12.63
CA PRO A 351 5.21 -11.61 -12.21
C PRO A 351 4.47 -12.78 -12.88
N LEU A 352 3.47 -13.33 -12.17
CA LEU A 352 2.58 -14.36 -12.70
C LEU A 352 1.68 -13.80 -13.82
N TRP A 353 1.17 -12.58 -13.61
CA TRP A 353 0.37 -11.85 -14.58
C TRP A 353 0.86 -10.40 -14.63
N LEU A 354 0.92 -9.88 -15.84
CA LEU A 354 1.41 -8.54 -16.12
C LEU A 354 0.48 -7.88 -17.14
N HIS A 355 -0.20 -6.80 -16.73
CA HIS A 355 -1.01 -5.99 -17.65
C HIS A 355 -0.32 -4.67 -17.94
N THR A 356 -0.16 -4.37 -19.22
CA THR A 356 0.31 -3.08 -19.73
C THR A 356 -0.70 -2.53 -20.73
N GLY A 357 -0.77 -1.22 -20.83
CA GLY A 357 -1.66 -0.55 -21.77
C GLY A 357 -1.13 0.84 -22.12
N ASN A 358 -1.98 1.66 -22.67
CA ASN A 358 -1.67 3.05 -22.94
C ASN A 358 -2.11 3.92 -21.75
N PHE A 359 -1.57 3.59 -20.57
CA PHE A 359 -1.78 4.34 -19.32
C PHE A 359 -0.44 4.57 -18.63
N HIS A 360 -0.27 5.75 -18.03
CA HIS A 360 0.94 6.12 -17.33
C HIS A 360 0.66 7.18 -16.27
N THR A 361 0.91 6.86 -15.02
CA THR A 361 0.84 7.80 -13.92
C THR A 361 2.17 7.86 -13.16
N GLN A 362 2.61 9.07 -12.85
CA GLN A 362 3.86 9.32 -12.10
C GLN A 362 3.68 9.17 -10.59
N MET A 363 2.44 9.28 -10.11
CA MET A 363 2.10 9.32 -8.69
C MET A 363 0.91 8.41 -8.41
N GLN A 364 0.95 7.68 -7.32
CA GLN A 364 -0.16 6.85 -6.89
C GLN A 364 -0.60 5.84 -7.98
N GLY A 365 -1.88 5.61 -8.14
CA GLY A 365 -2.38 4.52 -8.96
C GLY A 365 -2.55 3.24 -8.15
N GLY A 366 -3.29 2.30 -8.67
CA GLY A 366 -3.51 1.03 -8.00
C GLY A 366 -4.37 0.07 -8.81
N ALA A 367 -4.40 -1.16 -8.35
CA ALA A 367 -5.20 -2.21 -8.98
C ALA A 367 -5.74 -3.17 -7.92
N PHE A 368 -6.97 -3.64 -8.13
CA PHE A 368 -7.61 -4.64 -7.27
C PHE A 368 -8.21 -5.75 -8.13
N ARG A 369 -7.97 -6.99 -7.73
CA ARG A 369 -8.62 -8.15 -8.34
C ARG A 369 -10.09 -8.17 -7.94
N LEU A 370 -10.96 -8.54 -8.88
CA LEU A 370 -12.40 -8.64 -8.70
C LEU A 370 -12.86 -10.11 -8.62
N PRO A 371 -14.02 -10.39 -8.01
CA PRO A 371 -14.52 -11.77 -7.85
C PRO A 371 -14.68 -12.57 -9.16
N ASN A 372 -14.94 -11.88 -10.28
CA ASN A 372 -15.05 -12.50 -11.59
C ASN A 372 -13.71 -12.76 -12.31
N GLY A 373 -12.57 -12.39 -11.65
CA GLY A 373 -11.23 -12.52 -12.20
C GLY A 373 -10.74 -11.31 -12.99
N ASN A 374 -11.59 -10.31 -13.24
CA ASN A 374 -11.16 -9.05 -13.79
C ASN A 374 -10.33 -8.25 -12.78
N THR A 375 -9.68 -7.20 -13.25
CA THR A 375 -8.91 -6.27 -12.40
C THR A 375 -9.39 -4.86 -12.65
N ILE A 376 -9.80 -4.14 -11.59
CA ILE A 376 -10.01 -2.71 -11.66
C ILE A 376 -8.67 -2.01 -11.49
N VAL A 377 -8.41 -1.02 -12.33
CA VAL A 377 -7.15 -0.26 -12.39
C VAL A 377 -7.48 1.22 -12.33
N THR A 378 -6.65 1.97 -11.61
CA THR A 378 -6.75 3.43 -11.55
C THR A 378 -5.49 4.07 -12.11
N ASP A 379 -5.63 4.82 -13.20
CA ASP A 379 -4.62 5.77 -13.68
C ASP A 379 -4.86 7.11 -12.97
N CYS A 380 -3.98 7.42 -12.01
CA CYS A 380 -4.19 8.54 -11.09
C CYS A 380 -4.11 9.89 -11.80
N ASP A 381 -3.09 10.10 -12.62
CA ASP A 381 -2.78 11.41 -13.23
C ASP A 381 -3.84 11.81 -14.26
N ASP A 382 -4.42 10.85 -14.96
CA ASP A 382 -5.50 11.06 -15.93
C ASP A 382 -6.89 10.96 -15.29
N ALA A 383 -6.98 10.67 -13.98
CA ALA A 383 -8.22 10.45 -13.24
C ALA A 383 -9.14 9.44 -13.94
N THR A 384 -8.57 8.38 -14.51
CA THR A 384 -9.27 7.31 -15.23
C THR A 384 -9.30 6.04 -14.41
N ILE A 385 -10.48 5.43 -14.34
CA ILE A 385 -10.69 4.12 -13.73
C ILE A 385 -11.13 3.18 -14.83
N PHE A 386 -10.52 2.01 -14.94
CA PHE A 386 -10.91 1.04 -15.95
C PHE A 386 -10.84 -0.39 -15.41
N GLU A 387 -11.59 -1.30 -16.04
CA GLU A 387 -11.65 -2.71 -15.70
C GLU A 387 -11.15 -3.54 -16.86
N VAL A 388 -10.19 -4.42 -16.59
CA VAL A 388 -9.62 -5.33 -17.59
C VAL A 388 -9.85 -6.77 -17.20
N THR A 389 -10.05 -7.62 -18.20
CA THR A 389 -10.12 -9.07 -18.02
C THR A 389 -8.73 -9.65 -17.77
N HIS A 390 -8.68 -10.92 -17.32
CA HIS A 390 -7.41 -11.65 -17.21
C HIS A 390 -6.68 -11.75 -18.58
N ASP A 391 -7.42 -11.74 -19.69
CA ASP A 391 -6.90 -11.77 -21.07
C ASP A 391 -6.57 -10.36 -21.61
N HIS A 392 -6.49 -9.35 -20.72
CA HIS A 392 -6.11 -7.97 -21.01
C HIS A 392 -7.09 -7.14 -21.85
N GLU A 393 -8.35 -7.58 -21.98
CA GLU A 393 -9.39 -6.81 -22.66
C GLU A 393 -9.99 -5.78 -21.70
N GLU A 394 -10.01 -4.50 -22.06
CA GLU A 394 -10.75 -3.47 -21.35
C GLU A 394 -12.26 -3.67 -21.60
N VAL A 395 -13.01 -3.86 -20.50
CA VAL A 395 -14.45 -4.13 -20.55
C VAL A 395 -15.29 -3.00 -19.99
N TRP A 396 -14.69 -2.07 -19.29
CA TRP A 396 -15.32 -0.87 -18.73
C TRP A 396 -14.27 0.18 -18.44
N SER A 397 -14.64 1.46 -18.62
CA SER A 397 -13.82 2.59 -18.20
C SER A 397 -14.66 3.81 -17.86
N TYR A 398 -14.10 4.63 -16.98
CA TYR A 398 -14.63 5.91 -16.56
C TYR A 398 -13.52 6.95 -16.53
N ASP A 399 -13.73 8.04 -17.26
CA ASP A 399 -12.84 9.21 -17.27
C ASP A 399 -13.53 10.33 -16.48
N HIS A 400 -12.97 10.71 -15.33
CA HIS A 400 -13.51 11.78 -14.49
C HIS A 400 -13.18 13.19 -15.06
N GLY A 401 -12.28 13.27 -16.04
CA GLY A 401 -11.84 14.50 -16.68
C GLY A 401 -10.40 14.85 -16.35
N ALA A 402 -9.55 14.70 -17.34
CA ALA A 402 -8.12 15.00 -17.26
C ALA A 402 -7.84 16.48 -16.94
N GLY A 403 -6.75 16.71 -16.25
CA GLY A 403 -6.02 17.97 -16.31
C GLY A 403 -5.84 18.75 -15.02
N GLN A 404 -6.49 18.47 -13.91
CA GLN A 404 -6.21 19.01 -12.56
C GLN A 404 -6.85 18.18 -11.43
N VAL A 405 -7.44 17.05 -11.79
CA VAL A 405 -8.08 16.14 -10.85
C VAL A 405 -7.28 14.86 -10.85
N PHE A 406 -7.05 14.31 -9.67
CA PHE A 406 -6.36 13.04 -9.45
C PHE A 406 -7.31 12.09 -8.75
N ILE A 407 -7.28 10.82 -9.10
CA ILE A 407 -7.93 9.76 -8.32
C ILE A 407 -6.82 8.83 -7.85
N ALA A 408 -6.51 8.86 -6.55
CA ALA A 408 -5.40 8.08 -6.01
C ALA A 408 -5.54 6.59 -6.32
N ARG A 409 -6.67 6.03 -5.95
CA ARG A 409 -7.11 4.65 -6.24
C ARG A 409 -8.62 4.59 -6.16
N ALA A 410 -9.21 3.63 -6.87
CA ALA A 410 -10.61 3.28 -6.78
C ALA A 410 -10.74 1.80 -6.44
N GLN A 411 -11.74 1.44 -5.64
CA GLN A 411 -12.06 0.05 -5.30
C GLN A 411 -13.49 -0.27 -5.72
N LYS A 412 -13.72 -1.52 -6.17
CA LYS A 412 -15.03 -1.98 -6.61
C LYS A 412 -15.52 -3.09 -5.69
N TYR A 413 -16.70 -2.89 -5.12
CA TYR A 413 -17.35 -3.76 -4.15
C TYR A 413 -18.50 -4.55 -4.79
N GLU A 414 -18.77 -5.74 -4.27
CA GLU A 414 -19.98 -6.50 -4.63
C GLU A 414 -21.26 -5.75 -4.25
N LEU A 415 -22.36 -5.95 -5.00
CA LEU A 415 -23.63 -5.29 -4.70
C LEU A 415 -24.21 -5.67 -3.33
N ASN A 416 -23.86 -6.84 -2.81
CA ASN A 416 -24.27 -7.34 -1.49
C ASN A 416 -23.23 -7.09 -0.39
N TYR A 417 -22.22 -6.27 -0.65
CA TYR A 417 -21.15 -5.96 0.32
C TYR A 417 -21.67 -5.35 1.61
N LEU A 418 -22.73 -4.56 1.52
CA LEU A 418 -23.36 -3.87 2.66
C LEU A 418 -24.49 -4.69 3.33
N GLY A 419 -24.75 -5.91 2.93
CA GLY A 419 -25.75 -6.81 3.47
C GLY A 419 -27.10 -6.76 2.75
#